data_2d64718af54fa92138ff4402b1104ddc
#
_entry.id   2d64718af54fa92138ff4402b1104ddc
#
_cell.length_a   1.000
_cell.length_b   1.000
_cell.length_c   1.000
_cell.angle_alpha   90.00
_cell.angle_beta   90.00
_cell.angle_gamma   90.00
#
_symmetry.space_group_name_H-M   'P 1'
#
loop_
_entity.id
_entity.type
_entity.pdbx_description
1 polymer ?
#
loop_
_entity_poly.entity_id
_entity_poly.type
_entity_poly.pdbx_seq_one_letter_code
_entity_poly.pdbx_strand_id
1 'polypeptide(L)'
;MVVQHNMQAMNANRMLNVTTGQQAKSTEKLSSGYRINRAADDAAGLTISEKMRKQIRGLDQASTNAQDGVSSVQTAEGALTEVHSMLQRMNELAVQASNGTNSEDDRQAIQDEISQLTTEIDRVAETTKFNEIYLLKGDKSGTTKTNTLAAHDAGLAGKLSESVDGKTTFTADALKVGSSVKIAGTEYKIVGSADAADYTDLNGYTAADGDQIIRGDKTYTYDIGATKWKDEAGKEVNGFAATAGDTLITKATGKTTTIMGDGANACTASTMTTVENAIKALGTGKKVSINGTEYTVGTSTKDDGTAYTADDIAALVKEGDLLKVDTDFHFVLPAAAKNENEISLNDAYAKMADELGKASSIGADKAATVKNNGDGTFEITQGTVNVKKSLSFSLHVGADADATNKINVNIEAMSAAGLGIKGLSVKDDSGVAATYAIDAIADAVAKVSSQRSALGAVQNRLEHTIDNLDNVVENTTSAESRIRDTDMAEEMVNYSKNNILAQAGQSMLAQANQSTQGVLSLLQ
;
A
#
# COMPACT_ATOMS: atom_id res chain seq x y z
N MET A 1 -48.11 -52.19 -78.29
CA MET A 1 -48.24 -50.82 -77.67
C MET A 1 -49.39 -50.88 -76.73
N VAL A 2 -49.21 -50.47 -75.44
CA VAL A 2 -50.26 -50.48 -74.43
C VAL A 2 -50.95 -49.11 -74.49
N VAL A 3 -52.17 -49.06 -75.04
CA VAL A 3 -52.88 -47.82 -75.32
C VAL A 3 -53.54 -47.22 -74.04
N GLN A 4 -53.78 -48.05 -73.01
CA GLN A 4 -54.40 -47.59 -71.74
C GLN A 4 -53.39 -46.96 -70.74
N HIS A 5 -52.09 -47.20 -70.88
CA HIS A 5 -51.10 -46.62 -69.97
C HIS A 5 -49.90 -46.03 -70.76
N ASN A 6 -49.84 -44.69 -70.81
CA ASN A 6 -48.76 -43.98 -71.47
C ASN A 6 -47.51 -43.91 -70.53
N MET A 7 -46.70 -44.99 -70.56
CA MET A 7 -45.50 -45.11 -69.73
C MET A 7 -44.44 -44.01 -70.01
N GLN A 8 -44.40 -43.52 -71.27
CA GLN A 8 -43.49 -42.43 -71.66
C GLN A 8 -43.95 -41.11 -71.04
N ALA A 9 -45.26 -40.80 -71.12
CA ALA A 9 -45.77 -39.60 -70.48
C ALA A 9 -45.66 -39.64 -68.93
N MET A 10 -45.90 -40.82 -68.31
CA MET A 10 -45.73 -41.00 -66.87
C MET A 10 -44.31 -40.79 -66.43
N ASN A 11 -43.31 -41.34 -67.21
CA ASN A 11 -41.91 -41.13 -66.90
C ASN A 11 -41.47 -39.66 -67.12
N ALA A 12 -41.92 -39.02 -68.20
CA ALA A 12 -41.72 -37.62 -68.49
C ALA A 12 -42.30 -36.72 -67.36
N ASN A 13 -43.50 -37.00 -66.89
CA ASN A 13 -44.17 -36.27 -65.80
C ASN A 13 -43.42 -36.48 -64.47
N ARG A 14 -42.91 -37.70 -64.15
CA ARG A 14 -42.10 -37.95 -62.96
C ARG A 14 -40.80 -37.18 -63.02
N MET A 15 -40.11 -37.17 -64.16
CA MET A 15 -38.89 -36.41 -64.33
C MET A 15 -39.10 -34.91 -64.28
N LEU A 16 -40.25 -34.42 -64.86
CA LEU A 16 -40.61 -33.01 -64.74
C LEU A 16 -40.88 -32.60 -63.28
N ASN A 17 -41.57 -33.40 -62.49
CA ASN A 17 -41.81 -33.15 -61.06
C ASN A 17 -40.53 -33.14 -60.27
N VAL A 18 -39.57 -34.00 -60.55
CA VAL A 18 -38.24 -34.01 -59.94
C VAL A 18 -37.49 -32.73 -60.28
N THR A 19 -37.48 -32.32 -61.55
CA THR A 19 -36.76 -31.14 -62.05
C THR A 19 -37.36 -29.83 -61.49
N THR A 20 -38.72 -29.71 -61.45
CA THR A 20 -39.38 -28.56 -60.86
C THR A 20 -39.14 -28.50 -59.35
N GLY A 21 -39.10 -29.65 -58.66
CA GLY A 21 -38.73 -29.73 -57.24
C GLY A 21 -37.28 -29.27 -56.99
N GLN A 22 -36.32 -29.65 -57.86
CA GLN A 22 -34.94 -29.18 -57.80
C GLN A 22 -34.84 -27.69 -58.12
N GLN A 23 -35.57 -27.19 -59.12
CA GLN A 23 -35.64 -25.74 -59.40
C GLN A 23 -36.15 -24.92 -58.22
N ALA A 24 -37.23 -25.40 -57.56
CA ALA A 24 -37.77 -24.75 -56.40
C ALA A 24 -36.77 -24.70 -55.24
N LYS A 25 -36.00 -25.77 -55.01
CA LYS A 25 -34.89 -25.80 -54.04
C LYS A 25 -33.75 -24.83 -54.39
N SER A 26 -33.36 -24.75 -55.65
CA SER A 26 -32.34 -23.79 -56.10
C SER A 26 -32.86 -22.35 -55.92
N THR A 27 -34.13 -22.08 -56.19
CA THR A 27 -34.75 -20.77 -55.94
C THR A 27 -34.76 -20.43 -54.45
N GLU A 28 -35.08 -21.38 -53.58
CA GLU A 28 -35.05 -21.22 -52.12
C GLU A 28 -33.65 -20.82 -51.62
N LYS A 29 -32.60 -21.53 -52.09
CA LYS A 29 -31.20 -21.25 -51.76
C LYS A 29 -30.72 -19.91 -52.29
N LEU A 30 -31.02 -19.56 -53.53
CA LEU A 30 -30.68 -18.28 -54.13
C LEU A 30 -31.38 -17.11 -53.44
N SER A 31 -32.65 -17.31 -53.03
CA SER A 31 -33.40 -16.26 -52.31
C SER A 31 -32.96 -16.06 -50.88
N SER A 32 -32.53 -17.13 -50.18
CA SER A 32 -32.07 -17.08 -48.80
C SER A 32 -30.59 -16.75 -48.67
N GLY A 33 -29.79 -17.06 -49.69
CA GLY A 33 -28.33 -17.01 -49.62
C GLY A 33 -27.72 -18.21 -48.90
N TYR A 34 -28.55 -19.11 -48.36
CA TYR A 34 -28.07 -20.26 -47.57
C TYR A 34 -28.20 -21.58 -48.32
N ARG A 35 -27.17 -22.43 -48.22
CA ARG A 35 -27.17 -23.80 -48.70
C ARG A 35 -28.07 -24.70 -47.86
N ILE A 36 -28.13 -24.46 -46.55
CA ILE A 36 -28.91 -25.20 -45.56
C ILE A 36 -30.03 -24.31 -45.05
N ASN A 37 -31.26 -24.50 -45.56
CA ASN A 37 -32.44 -23.77 -45.18
C ASN A 37 -33.30 -24.54 -44.16
N ARG A 38 -33.31 -25.88 -44.31
CA ARG A 38 -34.18 -26.77 -43.50
C ARG A 38 -33.33 -27.88 -42.89
N ALA A 39 -33.75 -28.43 -41.77
CA ALA A 39 -33.12 -29.56 -41.12
C ALA A 39 -32.97 -30.80 -42.05
N ALA A 40 -33.89 -30.93 -43.07
CA ALA A 40 -33.85 -32.00 -44.03
C ALA A 40 -32.73 -31.85 -45.10
N ASP A 41 -32.16 -30.67 -45.26
CA ASP A 41 -31.09 -30.45 -46.24
C ASP A 41 -29.74 -31.01 -45.73
N ASP A 42 -29.42 -30.71 -44.47
CA ASP A 42 -28.25 -31.23 -43.73
C ASP A 42 -28.44 -31.00 -42.22
N ALA A 43 -28.90 -32.04 -41.52
CA ALA A 43 -29.15 -31.97 -40.08
C ALA A 43 -27.87 -31.78 -39.26
N ALA A 44 -26.75 -32.36 -39.71
CA ALA A 44 -25.45 -32.22 -39.00
C ALA A 44 -24.88 -30.82 -39.20
N GLY A 45 -24.86 -30.34 -40.45
CA GLY A 45 -24.39 -28.98 -40.79
C GLY A 45 -25.23 -27.91 -40.15
N LEU A 46 -26.57 -28.07 -40.09
CA LEU A 46 -27.43 -27.15 -39.39
C LEU A 46 -27.12 -27.08 -37.90
N THR A 47 -26.93 -28.23 -37.23
CA THR A 47 -26.62 -28.27 -35.79
C THR A 47 -25.29 -27.58 -35.49
N ILE A 48 -24.27 -27.80 -36.33
CA ILE A 48 -22.95 -27.17 -36.18
C ILE A 48 -23.06 -25.66 -36.39
N SER A 49 -23.75 -25.21 -37.47
CA SER A 49 -23.89 -23.78 -37.76
C SER A 49 -24.70 -23.05 -36.67
N GLU A 50 -25.75 -23.65 -36.10
CA GLU A 50 -26.50 -23.05 -34.99
C GLU A 50 -25.65 -22.96 -33.70
N LYS A 51 -24.77 -23.94 -33.42
CA LYS A 51 -23.78 -23.84 -32.33
C LYS A 51 -22.78 -22.70 -32.56
N MET A 52 -22.23 -22.59 -33.78
CA MET A 52 -21.34 -21.50 -34.15
C MET A 52 -22.01 -20.14 -34.06
N ARG A 53 -23.26 -19.99 -34.50
CA ARG A 53 -24.06 -18.76 -34.38
C ARG A 53 -24.30 -18.37 -32.92
N LYS A 54 -24.59 -19.36 -32.06
CA LYS A 54 -24.66 -19.12 -30.61
C LYS A 54 -23.33 -18.58 -30.08
N GLN A 55 -22.20 -19.18 -30.49
CA GLN A 55 -20.87 -18.73 -30.08
C GLN A 55 -20.56 -17.32 -30.57
N ILE A 56 -20.80 -17.03 -31.87
CA ILE A 56 -20.60 -15.71 -32.47
C ILE A 56 -21.35 -14.65 -31.67
N ARG A 57 -22.65 -14.83 -31.46
CA ARG A 57 -23.47 -13.87 -30.69
C ARG A 57 -22.99 -13.73 -29.24
N GLY A 58 -22.52 -14.82 -28.62
CA GLY A 58 -21.99 -14.82 -27.28
C GLY A 58 -20.67 -14.04 -27.17
N LEU A 59 -19.79 -14.20 -28.18
CA LEU A 59 -18.52 -13.51 -28.26
C LEU A 59 -18.68 -12.03 -28.62
N ASP A 60 -19.61 -11.67 -29.51
CA ASP A 60 -19.97 -10.28 -29.81
C ASP A 60 -20.46 -9.55 -28.54
N GLN A 61 -21.32 -10.21 -27.76
CA GLN A 61 -21.77 -9.65 -26.48
C GLN A 61 -20.63 -9.56 -25.48
N ALA A 62 -19.70 -10.53 -25.46
CA ALA A 62 -18.51 -10.52 -24.61
C ALA A 62 -17.56 -9.37 -24.99
N SER A 63 -17.37 -9.09 -26.30
CA SER A 63 -16.61 -7.94 -26.79
C SER A 63 -17.27 -6.63 -26.33
N THR A 64 -18.58 -6.50 -26.45
CA THR A 64 -19.33 -5.33 -25.94
C THR A 64 -19.15 -5.17 -24.43
N ASN A 65 -19.26 -6.25 -23.64
CA ASN A 65 -19.05 -6.21 -22.19
C ASN A 65 -17.62 -5.79 -21.83
N ALA A 66 -16.63 -6.21 -22.62
CA ALA A 66 -15.25 -5.79 -22.43
C ALA A 66 -15.06 -4.30 -22.74
N GLN A 67 -15.70 -3.76 -23.78
CA GLN A 67 -15.70 -2.33 -24.11
C GLN A 67 -16.37 -1.49 -23.02
N ASP A 68 -17.47 -1.96 -22.45
CA ASP A 68 -18.10 -1.33 -21.28
C ASP A 68 -17.15 -1.32 -20.09
N GLY A 69 -16.41 -2.41 -19.91
CA GLY A 69 -15.36 -2.51 -18.90
C GLY A 69 -14.25 -1.48 -19.10
N VAL A 70 -13.74 -1.34 -20.31
CA VAL A 70 -12.73 -0.31 -20.67
C VAL A 70 -13.27 1.07 -20.36
N SER A 71 -14.50 1.38 -20.75
CA SER A 71 -15.14 2.68 -20.51
C SER A 71 -15.27 2.99 -19.01
N SER A 72 -15.61 1.99 -18.20
CA SER A 72 -15.70 2.15 -16.74
C SER A 72 -14.34 2.38 -16.10
N VAL A 73 -13.29 1.66 -16.56
CA VAL A 73 -11.91 1.83 -16.09
C VAL A 73 -11.38 3.21 -16.47
N GLN A 74 -11.61 3.67 -17.70
CA GLN A 74 -11.20 5.00 -18.16
C GLN A 74 -11.91 6.12 -17.39
N THR A 75 -13.19 5.93 -17.03
CA THR A 75 -13.91 6.88 -16.18
C THR A 75 -13.29 6.97 -14.78
N ALA A 76 -12.93 5.84 -14.19
CA ALA A 76 -12.25 5.79 -12.89
C ALA A 76 -10.85 6.41 -12.97
N GLU A 77 -10.09 6.09 -14.02
CA GLU A 77 -8.74 6.59 -14.23
C GLU A 77 -8.71 8.10 -14.45
N GLY A 78 -9.66 8.64 -15.20
CA GLY A 78 -9.83 10.09 -15.38
C GLY A 78 -10.07 10.80 -14.04
N ALA A 79 -10.97 10.27 -13.21
CA ALA A 79 -11.22 10.81 -11.87
C ALA A 79 -9.99 10.69 -10.94
N LEU A 80 -9.25 9.58 -11.02
CA LEU A 80 -8.02 9.40 -10.24
C LEU A 80 -6.90 10.35 -10.70
N THR A 81 -6.89 10.76 -11.95
CA THR A 81 -5.95 11.79 -12.46
C THR A 81 -6.21 13.13 -11.80
N GLU A 82 -7.49 13.52 -11.64
CA GLU A 82 -7.86 14.75 -10.91
C GLU A 82 -7.50 14.65 -9.43
N VAL A 83 -7.78 13.51 -8.78
CA VAL A 83 -7.37 13.25 -7.38
C VAL A 83 -5.85 13.36 -7.23
N HIS A 84 -5.09 12.79 -8.17
CA HIS A 84 -3.63 12.88 -8.16
C HIS A 84 -3.14 14.33 -8.27
N SER A 85 -3.75 15.13 -9.15
CA SER A 85 -3.40 16.55 -9.31
C SER A 85 -3.73 17.34 -8.03
N MET A 86 -4.86 17.07 -7.38
CA MET A 86 -5.21 17.68 -6.09
C MET A 86 -4.22 17.31 -4.99
N LEU A 87 -3.80 16.06 -4.91
CA LEU A 87 -2.79 15.60 -3.94
C LEU A 87 -1.43 16.26 -4.19
N GLN A 88 -1.01 16.43 -5.46
CA GLN A 88 0.20 17.17 -5.78
C GLN A 88 0.11 18.63 -5.32
N ARG A 89 -1.04 19.30 -5.55
CA ARG A 89 -1.28 20.65 -5.05
C ARG A 89 -1.25 20.71 -3.53
N MET A 90 -1.86 19.73 -2.84
CA MET A 90 -1.78 19.61 -1.37
C MET A 90 -0.35 19.45 -0.89
N ASN A 91 0.48 18.68 -1.60
CA ASN A 91 1.90 18.54 -1.26
C ASN A 91 2.66 19.86 -1.41
N GLU A 92 2.43 20.61 -2.50
CA GLU A 92 3.02 21.96 -2.67
C GLU A 92 2.64 22.88 -1.50
N LEU A 93 1.37 22.90 -1.11
CA LEU A 93 0.86 23.67 0.00
C LEU A 93 1.46 23.25 1.35
N ALA A 94 1.60 21.93 1.59
CA ALA A 94 2.23 21.42 2.79
C ALA A 94 3.72 21.81 2.87
N VAL A 95 4.45 21.70 1.76
CA VAL A 95 5.85 22.18 1.67
C VAL A 95 5.92 23.70 1.89
N GLN A 96 4.99 24.47 1.36
CA GLN A 96 4.92 25.90 1.62
C GLN A 96 4.66 26.19 3.10
N ALA A 97 3.70 25.49 3.74
CA ALA A 97 3.35 25.68 5.13
C ALA A 97 4.48 25.28 6.10
N SER A 98 5.32 24.29 5.71
CA SER A 98 6.47 23.85 6.52
C SER A 98 7.59 24.89 6.60
N ASN A 99 7.54 25.93 5.75
CA ASN A 99 8.54 26.99 5.79
C ASN A 99 8.34 27.88 7.01
N GLY A 100 9.38 28.01 7.84
CA GLY A 100 9.38 28.80 9.07
C GLY A 100 9.17 30.32 8.87
N THR A 101 9.16 30.83 7.63
CA THR A 101 8.89 32.25 7.33
C THR A 101 7.39 32.58 7.31
N ASN A 102 6.52 31.57 7.27
CA ASN A 102 5.07 31.78 7.25
C ASN A 102 4.54 32.13 8.64
N SER A 103 3.63 33.10 8.69
CA SER A 103 2.87 33.44 9.88
C SER A 103 1.78 32.40 10.17
N GLU A 104 1.16 32.46 11.36
CA GLU A 104 0.00 31.63 11.69
C GLU A 104 -1.17 31.87 10.74
N ASP A 105 -1.40 33.15 10.36
CA ASP A 105 -2.45 33.54 9.41
C ASP A 105 -2.18 32.96 8.00
N ASP A 106 -0.91 32.94 7.56
CA ASP A 106 -0.54 32.35 6.27
C ASP A 106 -0.79 30.83 6.27
N ARG A 107 -0.41 30.15 7.36
CA ARG A 107 -0.68 28.71 7.53
C ARG A 107 -2.17 28.40 7.64
N GLN A 108 -2.96 29.30 8.25
CA GLN A 108 -4.41 29.16 8.26
C GLN A 108 -4.99 29.26 6.85
N ALA A 109 -4.54 30.22 6.04
CA ALA A 109 -4.98 30.33 4.65
C ALA A 109 -4.63 29.08 3.80
N ILE A 110 -3.42 28.54 4.02
CA ILE A 110 -3.00 27.28 3.39
C ILE A 110 -3.86 26.10 3.89
N GLN A 111 -4.16 26.04 5.18
CA GLN A 111 -5.03 25.02 5.76
C GLN A 111 -6.43 25.05 5.15
N ASP A 112 -6.98 26.24 4.93
CA ASP A 112 -8.29 26.40 4.31
C ASP A 112 -8.29 25.86 2.86
N GLU A 113 -7.23 26.11 2.08
CA GLU A 113 -7.08 25.53 0.73
C GLU A 113 -6.95 23.99 0.79
N ILE A 114 -6.14 23.46 1.69
CA ILE A 114 -6.01 21.99 1.90
C ILE A 114 -7.35 21.37 2.28
N SER A 115 -8.12 22.02 3.14
CA SER A 115 -9.44 21.56 3.56
C SER A 115 -10.44 21.52 2.42
N GLN A 116 -10.40 22.52 1.51
CA GLN A 116 -11.21 22.54 0.30
C GLN A 116 -10.79 21.42 -0.67
N LEU A 117 -9.50 21.21 -0.88
CA LEU A 117 -8.99 20.12 -1.73
C LEU A 117 -9.40 18.75 -1.17
N THR A 118 -9.32 18.56 0.15
CA THR A 118 -9.77 17.32 0.81
C THR A 118 -11.26 17.09 0.59
N THR A 119 -12.09 18.14 0.73
CA THR A 119 -13.54 18.09 0.46
C THR A 119 -13.81 17.77 -1.02
N GLU A 120 -13.03 18.32 -1.93
CA GLU A 120 -13.16 18.05 -3.36
C GLU A 120 -12.77 16.60 -3.71
N ILE A 121 -11.72 16.07 -3.09
CA ILE A 121 -11.36 14.65 -3.22
C ILE A 121 -12.53 13.74 -2.77
N ASP A 122 -13.14 14.06 -1.63
CA ASP A 122 -14.32 13.31 -1.16
C ASP A 122 -15.50 13.45 -2.13
N ARG A 123 -15.73 14.65 -2.69
CA ARG A 123 -16.76 14.87 -3.71
C ARG A 123 -16.51 14.04 -4.97
N VAL A 124 -15.28 14.04 -5.49
CA VAL A 124 -14.91 13.21 -6.64
C VAL A 124 -15.11 11.74 -6.35
N ALA A 125 -14.70 11.26 -5.18
CA ALA A 125 -14.88 9.87 -4.78
C ALA A 125 -16.37 9.49 -4.66
N GLU A 126 -17.22 10.42 -4.23
CA GLU A 126 -18.65 10.18 -4.04
C GLU A 126 -19.49 10.36 -5.32
N THR A 127 -19.04 11.16 -6.28
CA THR A 127 -19.81 11.49 -7.48
C THR A 127 -19.40 10.72 -8.72
N THR A 128 -18.17 10.20 -8.78
CA THR A 128 -17.69 9.43 -9.95
C THR A 128 -18.46 8.13 -10.09
N LYS A 129 -19.27 8.03 -11.13
CA LYS A 129 -20.10 6.86 -11.41
C LYS A 129 -20.07 6.48 -12.88
N PHE A 130 -20.25 5.20 -13.14
CA PHE A 130 -20.50 4.63 -14.46
C PHE A 130 -21.74 3.74 -14.36
N ASN A 131 -22.77 4.03 -15.17
CA ASN A 131 -24.04 3.29 -15.16
C ASN A 131 -24.56 3.03 -13.72
N GLU A 132 -24.69 4.10 -12.91
CA GLU A 132 -25.15 4.10 -11.51
C GLU A 132 -24.26 3.35 -10.50
N ILE A 133 -23.11 2.82 -10.93
CA ILE A 133 -22.10 2.24 -10.04
C ILE A 133 -21.10 3.33 -9.67
N TYR A 134 -21.01 3.65 -8.39
CA TYR A 134 -19.98 4.56 -7.87
C TYR A 134 -18.64 3.86 -7.84
N LEU A 135 -17.69 4.34 -8.67
CA LEU A 135 -16.44 3.63 -8.90
C LEU A 135 -15.42 3.82 -7.76
N LEU A 136 -15.38 5.01 -7.15
CA LEU A 136 -14.36 5.39 -6.16
C LEU A 136 -14.87 5.42 -4.71
N LYS A 137 -16.18 5.23 -4.52
CA LYS A 137 -16.84 5.31 -3.21
C LYS A 137 -16.64 4.07 -2.34
N GLY A 138 -16.20 2.95 -2.94
CA GLY A 138 -16.15 1.63 -2.31
C GLY A 138 -17.43 0.81 -2.51
N ASP A 139 -17.55 -0.30 -1.80
CA ASP A 139 -18.62 -1.28 -1.97
C ASP A 139 -20.00 -0.70 -1.69
N LYS A 140 -21.00 -1.14 -2.49
CA LYS A 140 -22.41 -0.75 -2.36
C LYS A 140 -23.07 -1.19 -1.05
N SER A 141 -22.58 -2.27 -0.41
CA SER A 141 -23.14 -2.76 0.86
C SER A 141 -22.90 -1.81 2.03
N GLY A 142 -22.01 -0.81 1.88
CA GLY A 142 -21.62 0.10 2.95
C GLY A 142 -20.83 -0.56 4.07
N THR A 143 -20.40 -1.82 3.91
CA THR A 143 -19.53 -2.48 4.88
C THR A 143 -18.19 -1.79 4.93
N THR A 144 -17.73 -1.53 6.15
CA THR A 144 -16.42 -0.94 6.39
C THR A 144 -15.38 -2.02 6.72
N LYS A 145 -14.13 -1.72 6.42
CA LYS A 145 -12.94 -2.44 6.89
C LYS A 145 -12.08 -1.46 7.67
N THR A 146 -11.40 -1.94 8.69
CA THR A 146 -10.38 -1.17 9.38
C THR A 146 -9.07 -1.32 8.64
N ASN A 147 -8.52 -0.21 8.16
CA ASN A 147 -7.19 -0.16 7.56
C ASN A 147 -6.21 0.38 8.59
N THR A 148 -5.00 -0.17 8.62
CA THR A 148 -3.85 0.42 9.31
C THR A 148 -3.23 1.48 8.41
N LEU A 149 -2.86 2.63 9.00
CA LEU A 149 -2.12 3.68 8.32
C LEU A 149 -0.62 3.40 8.41
N ALA A 150 0.17 4.03 7.55
CA ALA A 150 1.62 3.94 7.64
C ALA A 150 2.13 4.60 8.93
N ALA A 151 3.25 4.11 9.45
CA ALA A 151 3.99 4.80 10.50
C ALA A 151 5.01 5.73 9.86
N HIS A 152 5.21 6.90 10.44
CA HIS A 152 6.13 7.93 9.97
C HIS A 152 7.23 8.17 10.99
N ASP A 153 8.42 8.54 10.53
CA ASP A 153 9.59 8.80 11.38
C ASP A 153 9.60 10.20 12.02
N ALA A 154 8.58 11.01 11.73
CA ALA A 154 8.47 12.39 12.23
C ALA A 154 9.69 13.29 11.89
N GLY A 155 10.43 12.98 10.83
CA GLY A 155 11.67 13.67 10.47
C GLY A 155 12.80 13.51 11.49
N LEU A 156 12.72 12.49 12.35
CA LEU A 156 13.74 12.16 13.34
C LEU A 156 14.88 11.36 12.70
N ALA A 157 16.09 11.57 13.19
CA ALA A 157 17.26 10.79 12.76
C ALA A 157 17.14 9.36 13.27
N GLY A 158 17.05 8.39 12.35
CA GLY A 158 16.88 6.99 12.71
C GLY A 158 16.40 6.14 11.54
N LYS A 159 15.90 4.96 11.84
CA LYS A 159 15.39 4.00 10.85
C LYS A 159 14.04 3.43 11.29
N LEU A 160 13.10 3.40 10.36
CA LEU A 160 11.81 2.74 10.53
C LEU A 160 11.91 1.32 9.97
N SER A 161 11.41 0.31 10.72
CA SER A 161 11.30 -1.07 10.23
C SER A 161 10.08 -1.25 9.35
N GLU A 162 10.00 -2.36 8.61
CA GLU A 162 8.76 -2.74 7.93
C GLU A 162 7.64 -3.03 8.94
N SER A 163 6.39 -2.76 8.52
CA SER A 163 5.22 -3.01 9.36
C SER A 163 4.90 -4.51 9.41
N VAL A 164 4.78 -5.05 10.61
CA VAL A 164 4.31 -6.43 10.86
C VAL A 164 3.12 -6.37 11.81
N ASP A 165 1.98 -6.92 11.38
CA ASP A 165 0.72 -6.96 12.15
C ASP A 165 0.28 -5.60 12.74
N GLY A 166 0.48 -4.52 11.98
CA GLY A 166 0.11 -3.16 12.41
C GLY A 166 1.05 -2.56 13.45
N LYS A 167 2.25 -3.12 13.59
CA LYS A 167 3.31 -2.60 14.44
C LYS A 167 4.57 -2.35 13.62
N THR A 168 5.25 -1.26 13.96
CA THR A 168 6.50 -0.83 13.33
C THR A 168 7.46 -0.42 14.44
N THR A 169 8.74 -0.68 14.28
CA THR A 169 9.76 -0.23 15.22
C THR A 169 10.57 0.90 14.59
N PHE A 170 10.62 2.04 15.26
CA PHE A 170 11.56 3.10 14.92
C PHE A 170 12.80 2.97 15.82
N THR A 171 13.98 2.97 15.23
CA THR A 171 15.27 2.96 15.94
C THR A 171 15.96 4.29 15.70
N ALA A 172 16.04 5.13 16.73
CA ALA A 172 16.71 6.40 16.67
C ALA A 172 18.24 6.22 16.61
N ASP A 173 18.92 7.17 16.00
CA ASP A 173 20.37 7.25 16.10
C ASP A 173 20.78 7.46 17.56
N ALA A 174 21.91 6.87 17.97
CA ALA A 174 22.34 6.88 19.36
C ALA A 174 22.56 8.30 19.90
N LEU A 175 21.80 8.66 20.94
CA LEU A 175 21.93 9.94 21.63
C LEU A 175 22.90 9.81 22.80
N LYS A 176 23.70 10.85 23.02
CA LYS A 176 24.70 10.93 24.12
C LYS A 176 24.60 12.28 24.82
N VAL A 177 24.93 12.30 26.10
CA VAL A 177 25.13 13.57 26.82
C VAL A 177 26.23 14.38 26.11
N GLY A 178 25.92 15.62 25.80
CA GLY A 178 26.77 16.54 25.03
C GLY A 178 26.51 16.58 23.53
N SER A 179 25.70 15.65 22.97
CA SER A 179 25.26 15.71 21.58
C SER A 179 24.02 16.60 21.40
N SER A 180 23.75 17.00 20.16
CA SER A 180 22.51 17.68 19.80
C SER A 180 21.59 16.73 19.04
N VAL A 181 20.28 16.89 19.22
CA VAL A 181 19.22 16.20 18.47
C VAL A 181 18.20 17.20 17.99
N LYS A 182 17.73 17.02 16.75
CA LYS A 182 16.64 17.84 16.21
C LYS A 182 15.33 17.11 16.37
N ILE A 183 14.39 17.69 17.15
CA ILE A 183 13.06 17.14 17.38
C ILE A 183 12.05 18.23 17.05
N ALA A 184 11.06 17.92 16.23
CA ALA A 184 10.03 18.88 15.82
C ALA A 184 10.63 20.22 15.33
N GLY A 185 11.68 20.15 14.51
CA GLY A 185 12.34 21.34 13.95
C GLY A 185 13.23 22.10 14.92
N THR A 186 13.16 21.85 16.22
CA THR A 186 13.97 22.49 17.27
C THR A 186 15.20 21.65 17.58
N GLU A 187 16.37 22.28 17.64
CA GLU A 187 17.60 21.62 18.04
C GLU A 187 17.71 21.66 19.57
N TYR A 188 17.81 20.47 20.16
CA TYR A 188 18.01 20.27 21.59
C TYR A 188 19.40 19.75 21.86
N LYS A 189 20.07 20.31 22.87
CA LYS A 189 21.33 19.78 23.39
C LYS A 189 21.02 18.80 24.53
N ILE A 190 21.55 17.59 24.42
CA ILE A 190 21.39 16.57 25.47
C ILE A 190 22.33 16.89 26.61
N VAL A 191 21.75 17.16 27.77
CA VAL A 191 22.49 17.43 29.01
C VAL A 191 22.24 16.30 30.01
N GLY A 192 23.13 16.20 31.04
CA GLY A 192 22.87 15.30 32.17
C GLY A 192 21.59 15.73 32.92
N SER A 193 20.86 14.77 33.44
CA SER A 193 19.67 15.07 34.24
C SER A 193 20.03 15.59 35.63
N ALA A 194 19.31 16.58 36.11
CA ALA A 194 19.39 17.03 37.49
C ALA A 194 18.54 16.15 38.45
N ASP A 195 17.74 15.25 37.94
CA ASP A 195 16.92 14.34 38.73
C ASP A 195 17.72 13.12 39.16
N ALA A 196 17.87 12.92 40.47
CA ALA A 196 18.52 11.73 41.02
C ALA A 196 17.87 10.40 40.56
N ALA A 197 16.61 10.43 40.16
CA ALA A 197 15.91 9.25 39.64
C ALA A 197 16.42 8.80 38.26
N ASP A 198 17.13 9.65 37.53
CA ASP A 198 17.75 9.32 36.24
C ASP A 198 19.16 8.70 36.37
N TYR A 199 19.58 8.46 37.61
CA TYR A 199 20.85 7.85 37.93
C TYR A 199 20.69 6.54 38.68
N THR A 200 21.56 5.58 38.40
CA THR A 200 21.58 4.28 39.08
C THR A 200 22.88 4.02 39.76
N ASP A 201 22.82 3.68 41.06
CA ASP A 201 23.94 3.08 41.78
C ASP A 201 24.02 1.60 41.45
N LEU A 202 25.16 1.15 40.95
CA LEU A 202 25.38 -0.26 40.67
C LEU A 202 25.69 -1.09 41.92
N ASN A 203 25.93 -0.47 43.09
CA ASN A 203 26.14 -1.22 44.32
C ASN A 203 24.84 -1.97 44.69
N GLY A 204 24.92 -3.30 44.67
CA GLY A 204 23.77 -4.16 44.88
C GLY A 204 22.83 -4.32 43.67
N TYR A 205 23.15 -3.70 42.53
CA TYR A 205 22.39 -3.92 41.30
C TYR A 205 22.68 -5.31 40.73
N THR A 206 21.63 -6.05 40.45
CA THR A 206 21.70 -7.36 39.79
C THR A 206 21.19 -7.21 38.36
N ALA A 207 22.06 -7.36 37.38
CA ALA A 207 21.68 -7.27 35.97
C ALA A 207 20.69 -8.39 35.60
N ALA A 208 19.63 -8.02 34.89
CA ALA A 208 18.66 -8.94 34.35
C ALA A 208 19.00 -9.27 32.88
N ASP A 209 18.46 -10.40 32.39
CA ASP A 209 18.70 -10.83 31.02
C ASP A 209 18.23 -9.78 30.01
N GLY A 210 19.19 -9.33 29.19
CA GLY A 210 18.95 -8.32 28.17
C GLY A 210 19.05 -6.88 28.65
N ASP A 211 19.46 -6.60 29.90
CA ASP A 211 19.87 -5.26 30.31
C ASP A 211 21.09 -4.82 29.49
N GLN A 212 21.16 -3.54 29.19
CA GLN A 212 22.22 -3.01 28.32
C GLN A 212 23.00 -1.92 29.03
N ILE A 213 24.32 -1.87 28.79
CA ILE A 213 25.16 -0.76 29.17
C ILE A 213 25.77 -0.16 27.92
N ILE A 214 25.61 1.14 27.74
CA ILE A 214 26.19 1.90 26.65
C ILE A 214 27.38 2.67 27.17
N ARG A 215 28.55 2.38 26.61
CA ARG A 215 29.81 3.10 26.88
C ARG A 215 30.39 3.69 25.60
N GLY A 216 30.32 4.99 25.47
CA GLY A 216 30.71 5.64 24.23
C GLY A 216 29.83 5.19 23.06
N ASP A 217 30.40 4.58 22.03
CA ASP A 217 29.70 4.09 20.85
C ASP A 217 29.40 2.57 20.90
N LYS A 218 29.62 1.93 22.05
CA LYS A 218 29.51 0.48 22.21
C LYS A 218 28.40 0.13 23.17
N THR A 219 27.57 -0.81 22.76
CA THR A 219 26.49 -1.39 23.57
C THR A 219 26.91 -2.77 24.07
N TYR A 220 26.74 -3.00 25.36
CA TYR A 220 26.99 -4.27 26.01
C TYR A 220 25.68 -4.79 26.57
N THR A 221 25.29 -6.02 26.20
CA THR A 221 24.04 -6.65 26.65
C THR A 221 24.35 -7.75 27.66
N TYR A 222 23.64 -7.77 28.77
CA TYR A 222 23.78 -8.84 29.78
C TYR A 222 23.05 -10.10 29.36
N ASP A 223 23.76 -11.24 29.42
CA ASP A 223 23.21 -12.57 29.18
C ASP A 223 23.21 -13.34 30.49
N ILE A 224 22.01 -13.62 31.03
CA ILE A 224 21.84 -14.32 32.29
C ILE A 224 22.29 -15.79 32.18
N GLY A 225 22.18 -16.40 30.99
CA GLY A 225 22.62 -17.78 30.75
C GLY A 225 24.14 -17.93 30.85
N ALA A 226 24.89 -16.93 30.41
CA ALA A 226 26.35 -16.86 30.53
C ALA A 226 26.80 -16.13 31.80
N THR A 227 25.88 -15.39 32.47
CA THR A 227 26.18 -14.47 33.60
C THR A 227 27.28 -13.45 33.25
N LYS A 228 27.22 -12.95 32.02
CA LYS A 228 28.24 -12.04 31.46
C LYS A 228 27.64 -11.00 30.52
N TRP A 229 28.39 -9.92 30.37
CA TRP A 229 28.13 -8.92 29.35
C TRP A 229 28.68 -9.37 27.99
N LYS A 230 27.93 -9.18 26.94
CA LYS A 230 28.29 -9.45 25.55
C LYS A 230 28.35 -8.14 24.77
N ASP A 231 29.29 -8.04 23.84
CA ASP A 231 29.35 -6.92 22.89
C ASP A 231 28.27 -7.07 21.78
N GLU A 232 28.19 -6.08 20.90
CA GLU A 232 27.25 -6.06 19.75
C GLU A 232 27.42 -7.25 18.80
N ALA A 233 28.62 -7.88 18.79
CA ALA A 233 28.88 -9.08 18.00
C ALA A 233 28.47 -10.38 18.75
N GLY A 234 27.91 -10.26 19.96
CA GLY A 234 27.54 -11.40 20.82
C GLY A 234 28.72 -12.06 21.52
N LYS A 235 29.91 -11.46 21.49
CA LYS A 235 31.12 -12.01 22.13
C LYS A 235 31.14 -11.63 23.60
N GLU A 236 31.43 -12.59 24.47
CA GLU A 236 31.60 -12.35 25.91
C GLU A 236 32.77 -11.40 26.21
N VAL A 237 32.49 -10.40 27.04
CA VAL A 237 33.49 -9.46 27.54
C VAL A 237 33.87 -9.85 28.97
N ASN A 238 35.03 -10.47 29.12
CA ASN A 238 35.53 -10.87 30.43
C ASN A 238 36.00 -9.66 31.24
N GLY A 239 35.57 -9.58 32.51
CA GLY A 239 35.97 -8.49 33.41
C GLY A 239 35.33 -7.14 33.05
N PHE A 240 34.20 -7.13 32.35
CA PHE A 240 33.46 -5.91 32.12
C PHE A 240 32.98 -5.32 33.44
N ALA A 241 33.43 -4.11 33.74
CA ALA A 241 32.94 -3.31 34.85
C ALA A 241 32.39 -1.99 34.28
N ALA A 242 31.16 -1.68 34.63
CA ALA A 242 30.59 -0.39 34.28
C ALA A 242 31.33 0.74 35.04
N THR A 243 31.34 1.92 34.47
CA THR A 243 32.00 3.11 35.04
C THR A 243 30.98 4.26 35.16
N ALA A 244 31.27 5.19 36.06
CA ALA A 244 30.44 6.40 36.17
C ALA A 244 30.35 7.12 34.81
N GLY A 245 29.16 7.53 34.45
CA GLY A 245 28.87 8.15 33.15
C GLY A 245 28.43 7.19 32.05
N ASP A 246 28.55 5.86 32.24
CA ASP A 246 27.95 4.89 31.33
C ASP A 246 26.40 4.95 31.45
N THR A 247 25.71 4.61 30.38
CA THR A 247 24.24 4.57 30.38
C THR A 247 23.76 3.14 30.59
N LEU A 248 22.91 2.91 31.60
CA LEU A 248 22.23 1.64 31.85
C LEU A 248 20.80 1.69 31.31
N ILE A 249 20.42 0.71 30.52
CA ILE A 249 19.07 0.49 30.04
C ILE A 249 18.55 -0.82 30.67
N THR A 250 17.50 -0.70 31.47
CA THR A 250 16.88 -1.85 32.14
C THR A 250 15.77 -2.42 31.23
N LYS A 251 15.96 -3.61 30.69
CA LYS A 251 14.99 -4.24 29.78
C LYS A 251 13.60 -4.42 30.42
N ALA A 252 13.55 -4.72 31.70
CA ALA A 252 12.28 -4.97 32.40
C ALA A 252 11.37 -3.72 32.47
N THR A 253 11.96 -2.52 32.58
CA THR A 253 11.22 -1.27 32.72
C THR A 253 11.34 -0.35 31.51
N GLY A 254 12.30 -0.62 30.61
CA GLY A 254 12.67 0.27 29.52
C GLY A 254 13.28 1.60 30.00
N LYS A 255 13.65 1.69 31.28
CA LYS A 255 14.18 2.93 31.85
C LYS A 255 15.67 3.05 31.53
N THR A 256 16.05 4.20 31.05
CA THR A 256 17.44 4.60 30.82
C THR A 256 17.94 5.45 31.99
N THR A 257 19.04 5.06 32.59
CA THR A 257 19.65 5.79 33.70
C THR A 257 21.18 5.91 33.50
N THR A 258 21.78 6.94 34.05
CA THR A 258 23.23 7.11 34.05
C THR A 258 23.84 6.44 35.28
N ILE A 259 24.91 5.70 35.10
CA ILE A 259 25.61 4.99 36.17
C ILE A 259 26.45 6.00 37.00
N MET A 260 26.26 5.98 38.32
CA MET A 260 26.94 6.90 39.23
C MET A 260 28.35 6.44 39.66
N GLY A 261 28.62 5.14 39.62
CA GLY A 261 29.88 4.61 40.13
C GLY A 261 30.25 3.27 39.49
N ASP A 262 31.32 2.63 39.99
CA ASP A 262 31.82 1.34 39.51
C ASP A 262 31.09 0.12 40.15
N GLY A 263 30.11 0.36 41.01
CA GLY A 263 29.38 -0.68 41.73
C GLY A 263 30.14 -1.27 42.95
N ALA A 264 31.36 -0.86 43.20
CA ALA A 264 32.14 -1.35 44.32
C ALA A 264 31.73 -0.73 45.68
N ASN A 265 31.23 0.50 45.65
CA ASN A 265 30.76 1.22 46.82
C ASN A 265 29.43 1.91 46.55
N ALA A 266 28.60 2.01 47.57
CA ALA A 266 27.32 2.73 47.46
C ALA A 266 27.59 4.22 47.16
N CYS A 267 26.93 4.75 46.13
CA CYS A 267 27.12 6.11 45.64
C CYS A 267 25.80 6.88 45.74
N THR A 268 25.87 8.09 46.28
CA THR A 268 24.70 8.97 46.45
C THR A 268 24.73 10.08 45.41
N ALA A 269 23.65 10.23 44.62
CA ALA A 269 23.47 11.39 43.76
C ALA A 269 23.33 12.66 44.61
N SER A 270 24.20 13.62 44.37
CA SER A 270 24.26 14.84 45.20
C SER A 270 24.39 16.09 44.36
N THR A 271 23.73 17.16 44.73
CA THR A 271 23.92 18.46 44.06
C THR A 271 25.31 19.03 44.34
N MET A 272 25.83 19.83 43.39
CA MET A 272 27.10 20.54 43.53
C MET A 272 27.23 21.22 44.87
N THR A 273 26.20 21.99 45.26
CA THR A 273 26.18 22.73 46.55
C THR A 273 26.28 21.82 47.77
N THR A 274 25.63 20.64 47.72
CA THR A 274 25.69 19.65 48.81
C THR A 274 27.10 19.12 49.00
N VAL A 275 27.75 18.75 47.90
CA VAL A 275 29.12 18.20 47.89
C VAL A 275 30.15 19.26 48.29
N GLU A 276 30.04 20.47 47.73
CA GLU A 276 30.93 21.59 48.12
C GLU A 276 30.82 21.90 49.63
N ASN A 277 29.62 21.94 50.18
CA ASN A 277 29.41 22.16 51.61
C ASN A 277 29.98 21.02 52.45
N ALA A 278 29.82 19.77 52.00
CA ALA A 278 30.45 18.61 52.66
C ALA A 278 31.97 18.70 52.70
N ILE A 279 32.60 19.10 51.57
CA ILE A 279 34.04 19.30 51.49
C ILE A 279 34.50 20.45 52.35
N LYS A 280 33.81 21.61 52.32
CA LYS A 280 34.14 22.81 53.13
C LYS A 280 34.03 22.56 54.64
N ALA A 281 33.20 21.61 55.05
CA ALA A 281 33.08 21.22 56.46
C ALA A 281 34.20 20.29 56.94
N LEU A 282 35.13 19.82 56.05
CA LEU A 282 36.19 18.92 56.42
C LEU A 282 37.30 19.67 57.15
N GLY A 283 37.79 19.06 58.21
CA GLY A 283 38.99 19.53 58.94
C GLY A 283 40.31 19.12 58.24
N THR A 284 41.40 19.78 58.64
CA THR A 284 42.77 19.48 58.17
C THR A 284 43.12 18.00 58.38
N GLY A 285 43.73 17.39 57.38
CA GLY A 285 44.12 15.96 57.37
C GLY A 285 43.05 15.01 56.86
N LYS A 286 41.83 15.49 56.57
CA LYS A 286 40.79 14.70 55.91
C LYS A 286 41.04 14.58 54.39
N LYS A 287 40.60 13.49 53.82
CA LYS A 287 40.82 13.16 52.40
C LYS A 287 39.57 13.34 51.57
N VAL A 288 39.75 13.89 50.38
CA VAL A 288 38.75 13.95 49.31
C VAL A 288 39.37 13.37 48.05
N SER A 289 38.68 12.42 47.43
CA SER A 289 39.09 11.93 46.10
C SER A 289 38.11 12.46 45.04
N ILE A 290 38.63 13.06 43.99
CA ILE A 290 37.87 13.54 42.83
C ILE A 290 38.29 12.69 41.64
N ASN A 291 37.39 11.89 41.09
CA ASN A 291 37.63 10.96 39.94
C ASN A 291 38.92 10.10 40.17
N GLY A 292 39.11 9.63 41.39
CA GLY A 292 40.27 8.80 41.75
C GLY A 292 41.54 9.58 42.16
N THR A 293 41.62 10.90 41.98
CA THR A 293 42.71 11.75 42.46
C THR A 293 42.47 12.17 43.89
N GLU A 294 43.38 11.81 44.80
CA GLU A 294 43.24 12.06 46.23
C GLU A 294 43.87 13.40 46.64
N TYR A 295 43.08 14.20 47.31
CA TYR A 295 43.47 15.47 47.93
C TYR A 295 43.32 15.36 49.45
N THR A 296 44.31 15.86 50.19
CA THR A 296 44.23 15.93 51.67
C THR A 296 44.21 17.39 52.13
N VAL A 297 43.16 17.76 52.86
CA VAL A 297 42.95 19.13 53.34
C VAL A 297 44.14 19.57 54.20
N GLY A 298 44.80 20.66 53.81
CA GLY A 298 45.92 21.24 54.53
C GLY A 298 47.25 20.51 54.38
N THR A 299 47.35 19.44 53.52
CA THR A 299 48.57 18.66 53.35
C THR A 299 48.95 18.46 51.88
N SER A 300 47.97 18.24 50.97
CA SER A 300 48.25 18.22 49.54
C SER A 300 48.65 19.61 49.07
N THR A 301 49.64 19.70 48.19
CA THR A 301 50.20 20.98 47.72
C THR A 301 49.73 21.29 46.30
N LYS A 302 49.42 22.56 46.03
CA LYS A 302 49.19 23.15 44.73
C LYS A 302 50.46 23.32 43.94
N ASP A 303 50.41 23.65 42.69
CA ASP A 303 51.56 23.95 41.82
C ASP A 303 52.38 25.15 42.31
N ASP A 304 51.74 26.04 43.06
CA ASP A 304 52.38 27.21 43.70
C ASP A 304 53.09 26.87 45.04
N GLY A 305 53.07 25.61 45.49
CA GLY A 305 53.70 25.14 46.75
C GLY A 305 52.85 25.38 48.00
N THR A 306 51.64 25.96 47.90
CA THR A 306 50.72 26.12 49.01
C THR A 306 49.84 24.89 49.22
N ALA A 307 49.41 24.65 50.49
CA ALA A 307 48.55 23.53 50.79
C ALA A 307 47.07 23.80 50.29
N TYR A 308 46.42 22.79 49.77
CA TYR A 308 44.98 22.87 49.41
C TYR A 308 44.15 23.07 50.66
N THR A 309 43.38 24.14 50.69
CA THR A 309 42.30 24.31 51.69
C THR A 309 41.06 23.52 51.30
N ALA A 310 40.10 23.36 52.21
CA ALA A 310 38.82 22.73 51.88
C ALA A 310 38.08 23.51 50.78
N ASP A 311 38.16 24.82 50.76
CA ASP A 311 37.55 25.68 49.75
C ASP A 311 38.20 25.48 48.36
N ASP A 312 39.55 25.34 48.35
CA ASP A 312 40.27 25.07 47.08
C ASP A 312 39.89 23.72 46.47
N ILE A 313 39.76 22.68 47.30
CA ILE A 313 39.34 21.36 46.86
C ILE A 313 37.87 21.39 46.36
N ALA A 314 37.00 22.08 47.09
CA ALA A 314 35.61 22.27 46.64
C ALA A 314 35.49 22.99 45.31
N ALA A 315 36.38 23.94 45.00
CA ALA A 315 36.43 24.65 43.72
C ALA A 315 36.92 23.79 42.54
N LEU A 316 37.57 22.64 42.79
CA LEU A 316 37.94 21.69 41.76
C LEU A 316 36.82 20.78 41.30
N VAL A 317 35.73 20.67 42.07
CA VAL A 317 34.60 19.80 41.79
C VAL A 317 33.83 20.30 40.56
N LYS A 318 33.47 19.39 39.69
CA LYS A 318 32.70 19.64 38.49
C LYS A 318 31.45 18.74 38.43
N GLU A 319 30.48 19.17 37.66
CA GLU A 319 29.32 18.35 37.35
C GLU A 319 29.72 17.03 36.68
N GLY A 320 29.16 15.91 37.10
CA GLY A 320 29.50 14.57 36.62
C GLY A 320 30.70 13.92 37.32
N ASP A 321 31.37 14.62 38.30
CA ASP A 321 32.47 14.04 39.05
C ASP A 321 31.98 12.98 40.05
N LEU A 322 32.76 11.90 40.15
CA LEU A 322 32.64 10.91 41.22
C LEU A 322 33.57 11.28 42.35
N LEU A 323 33.03 11.55 43.52
CA LEU A 323 33.77 11.96 44.67
C LEU A 323 33.69 10.95 45.80
N LYS A 324 34.78 10.86 46.54
CA LYS A 324 34.79 10.26 47.87
C LYS A 324 35.14 11.34 48.89
N VAL A 325 34.17 11.69 49.72
CA VAL A 325 34.33 12.68 50.81
C VAL A 325 34.35 11.93 52.11
N ASP A 326 35.52 11.81 52.73
CA ASP A 326 35.80 10.97 53.90
C ASP A 326 35.44 9.49 53.64
N THR A 327 34.27 8.99 54.02
CA THR A 327 33.80 7.63 53.83
C THR A 327 32.74 7.50 52.74
N ASP A 328 32.12 8.59 52.37
CA ASP A 328 30.91 8.59 51.53
C ASP A 328 31.26 8.90 50.10
N PHE A 329 30.65 8.14 49.20
CA PHE A 329 30.77 8.35 47.76
C PHE A 329 29.58 9.17 47.24
N HIS A 330 29.90 10.19 46.45
CA HIS A 330 28.94 11.10 45.86
C HIS A 330 29.19 11.20 44.35
N PHE A 331 28.12 11.18 43.59
CA PHE A 331 28.11 11.58 42.18
C PHE A 331 27.50 12.96 42.09
N VAL A 332 28.23 13.92 41.50
CA VAL A 332 27.77 15.30 41.39
C VAL A 332 26.80 15.40 40.24
N LEU A 333 25.51 15.60 40.58
CA LEU A 333 24.49 15.81 39.58
C LEU A 333 24.80 17.05 38.73
N PRO A 334 24.63 16.99 37.42
CA PRO A 334 24.61 18.17 36.57
C PRO A 334 23.58 19.18 37.05
N ALA A 335 23.82 20.47 36.81
CA ALA A 335 22.80 21.48 37.07
C ALA A 335 21.58 21.23 36.18
N ALA A 336 20.39 21.62 36.67
CA ALA A 336 19.20 21.59 35.87
C ALA A 336 19.42 22.32 34.53
N ALA A 337 18.78 21.87 33.48
CA ALA A 337 18.78 22.51 32.15
C ALA A 337 18.66 24.04 32.31
N LYS A 338 19.64 24.77 31.78
CA LYS A 338 19.72 26.23 31.92
C LYS A 338 18.90 26.96 30.89
N ASN A 339 18.57 26.28 29.81
CA ASN A 339 17.84 26.82 28.67
C ASN A 339 16.73 25.85 28.23
N GLU A 340 15.70 26.37 27.60
CA GLU A 340 14.59 25.57 27.04
C GLU A 340 15.04 24.54 26.00
N ASN A 341 16.20 24.77 25.38
CA ASN A 341 16.81 23.90 24.37
C ASN A 341 17.80 22.88 24.96
N GLU A 342 17.95 22.80 26.27
CA GLU A 342 18.76 21.79 26.96
C GLU A 342 17.81 20.80 27.63
N ILE A 343 17.89 19.51 27.24
CA ILE A 343 16.98 18.47 27.75
C ILE A 343 17.76 17.24 28.19
N SER A 344 17.20 16.46 29.11
CA SER A 344 17.76 15.17 29.47
C SER A 344 17.56 14.14 28.35
N LEU A 345 18.33 13.04 28.39
CA LEU A 345 18.18 11.93 27.45
C LEU A 345 16.76 11.32 27.50
N ASN A 346 16.20 11.16 28.71
CA ASN A 346 14.86 10.65 28.89
C ASN A 346 13.78 11.59 28.32
N ASP A 347 13.94 12.90 28.52
CA ASP A 347 13.04 13.90 27.94
C ASP A 347 13.13 13.93 26.42
N ALA A 348 14.35 13.75 25.86
CA ALA A 348 14.52 13.65 24.42
C ALA A 348 13.75 12.46 23.87
N TYR A 349 13.89 11.26 24.46
CA TYR A 349 13.14 10.09 24.05
C TYR A 349 11.62 10.24 24.26
N ALA A 350 11.19 10.90 25.34
CA ALA A 350 9.77 11.18 25.56
C ALA A 350 9.19 12.10 24.46
N LYS A 351 9.93 13.18 24.12
CA LYS A 351 9.55 14.07 23.02
C LYS A 351 9.53 13.36 21.66
N MET A 352 10.53 12.54 21.37
CA MET A 352 10.56 11.74 20.14
C MET A 352 9.37 10.79 20.04
N ALA A 353 9.00 10.12 21.15
CA ALA A 353 7.84 9.24 21.18
C ALA A 353 6.52 9.98 20.91
N ASP A 354 6.38 11.19 21.46
CA ASP A 354 5.20 12.04 21.24
C ASP A 354 5.10 12.47 19.76
N GLU A 355 6.21 12.90 19.16
CA GLU A 355 6.24 13.32 17.76
C GLU A 355 6.01 12.13 16.78
N LEU A 356 6.59 10.95 17.06
CA LEU A 356 6.30 9.73 16.30
C LEU A 356 4.81 9.36 16.38
N GLY A 357 4.21 9.54 17.56
CA GLY A 357 2.76 9.33 17.78
C GLY A 357 1.91 10.30 16.98
N LYS A 358 2.27 11.59 16.97
CA LYS A 358 1.57 12.64 16.19
C LYS A 358 1.67 12.36 14.68
N ALA A 359 2.87 12.12 14.17
CA ALA A 359 3.11 11.87 12.76
C ALA A 359 2.38 10.61 12.27
N SER A 360 2.40 9.53 13.05
CA SER A 360 1.75 8.26 12.71
C SER A 360 0.23 8.22 12.97
N SER A 361 -0.34 9.30 13.50
CA SER A 361 -1.78 9.43 13.79
C SER A 361 -2.55 10.21 12.74
N ILE A 362 -1.88 10.78 11.73
CA ILE A 362 -2.53 11.56 10.67
C ILE A 362 -3.53 10.67 9.92
N GLY A 363 -4.75 11.15 9.72
CA GLY A 363 -5.80 10.42 9.01
C GLY A 363 -6.46 9.29 9.81
N ALA A 364 -6.04 9.02 11.03
CA ALA A 364 -6.55 7.93 11.86
C ALA A 364 -7.87 8.29 12.56
N ASP A 365 -8.80 7.34 12.61
CA ASP A 365 -9.95 7.40 13.54
C ASP A 365 -9.52 6.99 14.96
N LYS A 366 -8.56 6.07 15.07
CA LYS A 366 -7.89 5.70 16.31
C LYS A 366 -6.40 6.01 16.15
N ALA A 367 -5.93 6.94 16.97
CA ALA A 367 -4.54 7.40 16.94
C ALA A 367 -3.53 6.26 17.14
N ALA A 368 -2.35 6.43 16.57
CA ALA A 368 -1.20 5.57 16.84
C ALA A 368 -0.77 5.69 18.31
N THR A 369 -0.20 4.64 18.84
CA THR A 369 0.40 4.64 20.18
C THR A 369 1.86 4.23 20.10
N VAL A 370 2.72 4.99 20.76
CA VAL A 370 4.17 4.76 20.74
C VAL A 370 4.62 4.33 22.13
N LYS A 371 5.28 3.19 22.19
CA LYS A 371 5.93 2.71 23.40
C LYS A 371 7.41 3.00 23.29
N ASN A 372 7.93 3.86 24.13
CA ASN A 372 9.36 4.10 24.29
C ASN A 372 9.98 2.96 25.10
N ASN A 373 10.96 2.26 24.55
CA ASN A 373 11.67 1.18 25.24
C ASN A 373 12.87 1.68 26.06
N GLY A 374 13.20 2.98 25.94
CA GLY A 374 14.28 3.61 26.69
C GLY A 374 15.69 3.41 26.11
N ASP A 375 15.82 2.57 25.09
CA ASP A 375 17.08 2.23 24.41
C ASP A 375 17.26 2.94 23.06
N GLY A 376 16.44 3.96 22.79
CA GLY A 376 16.37 4.60 21.47
C GLY A 376 15.51 3.84 20.48
N THR A 377 14.84 2.74 20.88
CA THR A 377 13.85 2.03 20.07
C THR A 377 12.45 2.37 20.52
N PHE A 378 11.56 2.54 19.54
CA PHE A 378 10.17 2.92 19.76
C PHE A 378 9.26 1.93 19.03
N GLU A 379 8.41 1.23 19.78
CA GLU A 379 7.39 0.37 19.19
C GLU A 379 6.14 1.21 18.87
N ILE A 380 5.88 1.42 17.58
CA ILE A 380 4.73 2.18 17.09
C ILE A 380 3.61 1.20 16.76
N THR A 381 2.52 1.22 17.51
CA THR A 381 1.27 0.58 17.10
C THR A 381 0.54 1.56 16.19
N GLN A 382 0.41 1.19 14.93
CA GLN A 382 -0.08 2.08 13.87
C GLN A 382 -1.52 2.54 14.12
N GLY A 383 -1.81 3.77 13.70
CA GLY A 383 -3.16 4.32 13.69
C GLY A 383 -4.07 3.53 12.75
N THR A 384 -5.36 3.50 13.06
CA THR A 384 -6.36 2.80 12.24
C THR A 384 -7.47 3.72 11.80
N VAL A 385 -7.97 3.49 10.58
CA VAL A 385 -9.08 4.23 9.99
C VAL A 385 -10.13 3.27 9.45
N ASN A 386 -11.41 3.60 9.62
CA ASN A 386 -12.50 2.81 9.06
C ASN A 386 -12.85 3.32 7.67
N VAL A 387 -12.62 2.49 6.67
CA VAL A 387 -12.91 2.79 5.26
C VAL A 387 -13.92 1.81 4.69
N LYS A 388 -14.65 2.21 3.66
CA LYS A 388 -15.51 1.27 2.93
C LYS A 388 -14.65 0.21 2.26
N LYS A 389 -15.19 -1.01 2.16
CA LYS A 389 -14.53 -2.08 1.40
C LYS A 389 -14.36 -1.66 -0.05
N SER A 390 -13.37 -2.22 -0.72
CA SER A 390 -13.15 -2.01 -2.15
C SER A 390 -14.36 -2.44 -2.97
N LEU A 391 -14.68 -1.67 -4.00
CA LEU A 391 -15.62 -2.08 -5.04
C LEU A 391 -14.99 -3.20 -5.87
N SER A 392 -15.69 -4.33 -5.98
CA SER A 392 -15.28 -5.41 -6.87
C SER A 392 -16.43 -5.80 -7.76
N PHE A 393 -16.21 -5.82 -9.07
CA PHE A 393 -17.16 -6.32 -10.05
C PHE A 393 -16.44 -7.15 -11.11
N SER A 394 -17.17 -8.09 -11.69
CA SER A 394 -16.62 -9.00 -12.70
C SER A 394 -17.29 -8.79 -14.04
N LEU A 395 -16.49 -8.61 -15.08
CA LEU A 395 -16.91 -8.51 -16.47
C LEU A 395 -16.89 -9.90 -17.09
N HIS A 396 -17.99 -10.32 -17.71
CA HIS A 396 -18.08 -11.59 -18.41
C HIS A 396 -17.64 -11.40 -19.87
N VAL A 397 -16.49 -11.95 -20.21
CA VAL A 397 -15.79 -11.75 -21.50
C VAL A 397 -15.62 -13.06 -22.27
N GLY A 398 -16.64 -13.90 -22.28
CA GLY A 398 -16.65 -15.17 -23.02
C GLY A 398 -18.05 -15.60 -23.42
N ALA A 399 -18.17 -16.55 -24.34
CA ALA A 399 -19.45 -17.07 -24.84
C ALA A 399 -20.11 -18.09 -23.90
N ASP A 400 -19.36 -18.71 -23.00
CA ASP A 400 -19.78 -19.81 -22.15
C ASP A 400 -19.74 -19.45 -20.66
N ALA A 401 -20.49 -20.18 -19.84
CA ALA A 401 -20.65 -19.94 -18.39
C ALA A 401 -19.43 -20.35 -17.53
N ASP A 402 -18.21 -20.34 -18.09
CA ASP A 402 -17.00 -20.69 -17.37
C ASP A 402 -16.54 -19.52 -16.47
N ALA A 403 -16.07 -19.84 -15.27
CA ALA A 403 -15.53 -18.85 -14.34
C ALA A 403 -14.25 -18.18 -14.86
N THR A 404 -13.51 -18.83 -15.74
CA THR A 404 -12.31 -18.29 -16.39
C THR A 404 -12.64 -17.16 -17.38
N ASN A 405 -13.88 -17.08 -17.84
CA ASN A 405 -14.38 -16.02 -18.73
C ASN A 405 -14.75 -14.72 -17.97
N LYS A 406 -14.26 -14.56 -16.73
CA LYS A 406 -14.50 -13.36 -15.94
C LYS A 406 -13.22 -12.60 -15.69
N ILE A 407 -13.23 -11.30 -15.97
CA ILE A 407 -12.19 -10.34 -15.58
C ILE A 407 -12.72 -9.56 -14.40
N ASN A 408 -12.04 -9.68 -13.27
CA ASN A 408 -12.38 -8.94 -12.05
C ASN A 408 -11.70 -7.58 -12.06
N VAL A 409 -12.47 -6.54 -11.80
CA VAL A 409 -12.00 -5.18 -11.55
C VAL A 409 -12.17 -4.91 -10.07
N ASN A 410 -11.09 -4.47 -9.41
CA ASN A 410 -11.10 -4.10 -8.00
C ASN A 410 -10.65 -2.65 -7.86
N ILE A 411 -11.47 -1.82 -7.22
CA ILE A 411 -11.19 -0.39 -7.00
C ILE A 411 -11.34 -0.11 -5.51
N GLU A 412 -10.30 0.38 -4.89
CA GLU A 412 -10.34 0.76 -3.48
C GLU A 412 -11.15 2.05 -3.29
N ALA A 413 -11.64 2.27 -2.07
CA ALA A 413 -12.30 3.53 -1.72
C ALA A 413 -11.26 4.66 -1.69
N MET A 414 -11.42 5.65 -2.56
CA MET A 414 -10.48 6.76 -2.76
C MET A 414 -10.96 8.07 -2.12
N SER A 415 -11.72 7.96 -1.01
CA SER A 415 -12.07 9.11 -0.16
C SER A 415 -10.86 9.57 0.66
N ALA A 416 -10.92 10.74 1.25
CA ALA A 416 -9.89 11.26 2.16
C ALA A 416 -9.54 10.27 3.30
N ALA A 417 -10.54 9.58 3.85
CA ALA A 417 -10.34 8.50 4.81
C ALA A 417 -9.63 7.29 4.19
N GLY A 418 -10.00 6.88 2.95
CA GLY A 418 -9.36 5.78 2.21
C GLY A 418 -7.90 6.07 1.88
N LEU A 419 -7.60 7.30 1.57
CA LEU A 419 -6.25 7.78 1.26
C LEU A 419 -5.39 7.99 2.52
N GLY A 420 -6.03 8.15 3.71
CA GLY A 420 -5.31 8.41 4.96
C GLY A 420 -5.00 9.89 5.21
N ILE A 421 -5.69 10.80 4.53
CA ILE A 421 -5.51 12.25 4.65
C ILE A 421 -6.68 12.95 5.34
N LYS A 422 -7.57 12.20 5.99
CA LYS A 422 -8.69 12.76 6.74
C LYS A 422 -8.19 13.58 7.91
N GLY A 423 -8.66 14.81 8.04
CA GLY A 423 -8.28 15.70 9.14
C GLY A 423 -6.82 16.16 9.10
N LEU A 424 -6.18 16.11 7.93
CA LEU A 424 -4.83 16.62 7.73
C LEU A 424 -4.75 18.09 8.17
N SER A 425 -3.79 18.41 9.04
CA SER A 425 -3.55 19.76 9.54
C SER A 425 -2.12 20.18 9.25
N VAL A 426 -1.99 21.40 8.74
CA VAL A 426 -0.69 22.08 8.57
C VAL A 426 -0.58 23.31 9.49
N LYS A 427 -1.57 23.46 10.39
CA LYS A 427 -1.68 24.58 11.31
C LYS A 427 -0.95 24.24 12.61
N ASP A 428 0.22 24.77 12.77
CA ASP A 428 0.98 24.84 14.01
C ASP A 428 1.94 26.04 13.97
N ASP A 429 2.47 26.47 15.11
CA ASP A 429 3.37 27.61 15.18
C ASP A 429 4.76 27.32 14.61
N SER A 430 5.14 26.05 14.49
CA SER A 430 6.50 25.61 14.13
C SER A 430 6.64 25.13 12.67
N GLY A 431 5.53 24.81 11.98
CA GLY A 431 5.54 24.19 10.65
C GLY A 431 5.80 22.68 10.66
N VAL A 432 5.86 22.07 11.84
CA VAL A 432 6.12 20.63 12.03
C VAL A 432 4.93 19.79 11.59
N ALA A 433 3.71 20.21 11.90
CA ALA A 433 2.50 19.54 11.44
C ALA A 433 2.44 19.49 9.89
N ALA A 434 2.90 20.55 9.22
CA ALA A 434 3.01 20.59 7.78
C ALA A 434 4.06 19.57 7.25
N THR A 435 5.16 19.37 7.96
CA THR A 435 6.16 18.34 7.60
C THR A 435 5.57 16.93 7.67
N TYR A 436 4.81 16.63 8.73
CA TYR A 436 4.13 15.33 8.84
C TYR A 436 3.03 15.15 7.80
N ALA A 437 2.37 16.25 7.42
CA ALA A 437 1.38 16.25 6.34
C ALA A 437 1.98 15.84 4.99
N ILE A 438 3.24 16.21 4.71
CA ILE A 438 3.95 15.84 3.47
C ILE A 438 4.03 14.32 3.34
N ASP A 439 4.41 13.62 4.40
CA ASP A 439 4.55 12.16 4.39
C ASP A 439 3.19 11.47 4.17
N ALA A 440 2.15 11.92 4.87
CA ALA A 440 0.80 11.38 4.70
C ALA A 440 0.25 11.62 3.26
N ILE A 441 0.55 12.78 2.67
CA ILE A 441 0.18 13.08 1.28
C ILE A 441 1.00 12.21 0.31
N ALA A 442 2.28 11.98 0.56
CA ALA A 442 3.12 11.11 -0.26
C ALA A 442 2.57 9.66 -0.27
N ASP A 443 2.13 9.15 0.86
CA ASP A 443 1.46 7.86 0.97
C ASP A 443 0.14 7.82 0.17
N ALA A 444 -0.65 8.89 0.24
CA ALA A 444 -1.88 9.01 -0.55
C ALA A 444 -1.60 9.01 -2.06
N VAL A 445 -0.56 9.74 -2.50
CA VAL A 445 -0.10 9.75 -3.90
C VAL A 445 0.34 8.35 -4.34
N ALA A 446 1.07 7.62 -3.48
CA ALA A 446 1.50 6.25 -3.77
C ALA A 446 0.31 5.30 -3.93
N LYS A 447 -0.72 5.41 -3.07
CA LYS A 447 -1.96 4.63 -3.17
C LYS A 447 -2.72 4.91 -4.47
N VAL A 448 -2.91 6.17 -4.83
CA VAL A 448 -3.57 6.57 -6.09
C VAL A 448 -2.78 6.05 -7.29
N SER A 449 -1.45 6.19 -7.28
CA SER A 449 -0.59 5.70 -8.36
C SER A 449 -0.65 4.19 -8.52
N SER A 450 -0.65 3.44 -7.41
CA SER A 450 -0.81 1.98 -7.40
C SER A 450 -2.16 1.56 -7.97
N GLN A 451 -3.25 2.24 -7.59
CA GLN A 451 -4.59 1.96 -8.11
C GLN A 451 -4.69 2.26 -9.60
N ARG A 452 -4.11 3.37 -10.07
CA ARG A 452 -4.05 3.70 -11.51
C ARG A 452 -3.27 2.66 -12.30
N SER A 453 -2.14 2.21 -11.78
CA SER A 453 -1.34 1.13 -12.40
C SER A 453 -2.14 -0.18 -12.50
N ALA A 454 -2.87 -0.54 -11.44
CA ALA A 454 -3.72 -1.73 -11.45
C ALA A 454 -4.86 -1.62 -12.48
N LEU A 455 -5.51 -0.44 -12.59
CA LEU A 455 -6.54 -0.19 -13.58
C LEU A 455 -5.99 -0.20 -15.01
N GLY A 456 -4.81 0.39 -15.25
CA GLY A 456 -4.12 0.32 -16.54
C GLY A 456 -3.80 -1.10 -16.98
N ALA A 457 -3.36 -1.95 -16.04
CA ALA A 457 -3.13 -3.37 -16.32
C ALA A 457 -4.43 -4.11 -16.70
N VAL A 458 -5.56 -3.78 -16.04
CA VAL A 458 -6.88 -4.33 -16.39
C VAL A 458 -7.32 -3.84 -17.76
N GLN A 459 -7.14 -2.56 -18.07
CA GLN A 459 -7.45 -1.98 -19.38
C GLN A 459 -6.70 -2.71 -20.50
N ASN A 460 -5.38 -2.83 -20.40
CA ASN A 460 -4.58 -3.56 -21.39
C ASN A 460 -5.07 -5.00 -21.57
N ARG A 461 -5.40 -5.68 -20.46
CA ARG A 461 -5.96 -7.03 -20.51
C ARG A 461 -7.31 -7.09 -21.22
N LEU A 462 -8.18 -6.11 -21.02
CA LEU A 462 -9.48 -6.01 -21.70
C LEU A 462 -9.29 -5.75 -23.19
N GLU A 463 -8.40 -4.85 -23.60
CA GLU A 463 -8.09 -4.53 -24.99
C GLU A 463 -7.56 -5.78 -25.73
N HIS A 464 -6.59 -6.48 -25.16
CA HIS A 464 -6.14 -7.75 -25.74
C HIS A 464 -7.22 -8.84 -25.77
N THR A 465 -8.15 -8.80 -24.84
CA THR A 465 -9.31 -9.72 -24.85
C THR A 465 -10.24 -9.37 -25.99
N ILE A 466 -10.54 -8.09 -26.24
CA ILE A 466 -11.37 -7.62 -27.36
C ILE A 466 -10.73 -8.08 -28.68
N ASP A 467 -9.45 -7.79 -28.90
CA ASP A 467 -8.74 -8.20 -30.11
C ASP A 467 -8.81 -9.72 -30.36
N ASN A 468 -8.68 -10.51 -29.29
CA ASN A 468 -8.79 -11.96 -29.38
C ASN A 468 -10.21 -12.41 -29.69
N LEU A 469 -11.23 -11.83 -29.04
CA LEU A 469 -12.64 -12.13 -29.28
C LEU A 469 -13.02 -11.82 -30.73
N ASP A 470 -12.63 -10.67 -31.25
CA ASP A 470 -12.91 -10.24 -32.61
C ASP A 470 -12.26 -11.20 -33.63
N ASN A 471 -11.02 -11.61 -33.41
CA ASN A 471 -10.37 -12.64 -34.24
C ASN A 471 -11.12 -13.98 -34.19
N VAL A 472 -11.58 -14.42 -33.02
CA VAL A 472 -12.36 -15.66 -32.89
C VAL A 472 -13.71 -15.55 -33.58
N VAL A 473 -14.39 -14.39 -33.46
CA VAL A 473 -15.65 -14.10 -34.16
C VAL A 473 -15.44 -14.17 -35.66
N GLU A 474 -14.44 -13.50 -36.21
CA GLU A 474 -14.13 -13.51 -37.64
C GLU A 474 -13.88 -14.94 -38.16
N ASN A 475 -13.00 -15.68 -37.48
CA ASN A 475 -12.69 -17.06 -37.87
C ASN A 475 -13.92 -17.98 -37.77
N THR A 476 -14.74 -17.83 -36.72
CA THR A 476 -15.94 -18.65 -36.52
C THR A 476 -17.02 -18.30 -37.55
N THR A 477 -17.18 -17.01 -37.86
CA THR A 477 -18.08 -16.53 -38.92
C THR A 477 -17.68 -17.05 -40.29
N SER A 478 -16.37 -17.01 -40.62
CA SER A 478 -15.85 -17.59 -41.84
C SER A 478 -16.08 -19.11 -41.92
N ALA A 479 -15.95 -19.82 -40.81
CA ALA A 479 -16.23 -21.25 -40.73
C ALA A 479 -17.74 -21.55 -40.86
N GLU A 480 -18.59 -20.76 -40.23
CA GLU A 480 -20.08 -20.87 -40.34
C GLU A 480 -20.54 -20.60 -41.78
N SER A 481 -20.00 -19.57 -42.43
CA SER A 481 -20.28 -19.23 -43.83
C SER A 481 -19.97 -20.41 -44.75
N ARG A 482 -18.83 -21.07 -44.60
CA ARG A 482 -18.46 -22.26 -45.39
C ARG A 482 -19.43 -23.44 -45.23
N ILE A 483 -20.08 -23.54 -44.07
CA ILE A 483 -21.06 -24.60 -43.78
C ILE A 483 -22.45 -24.22 -44.32
N ARG A 484 -22.87 -22.99 -44.11
CA ARG A 484 -24.25 -22.59 -44.29
C ARG A 484 -24.54 -21.80 -45.55
N ASP A 485 -23.58 -20.98 -46.02
CA ASP A 485 -23.81 -20.12 -47.18
C ASP A 485 -23.71 -20.92 -48.50
N THR A 486 -24.47 -20.46 -49.49
CA THR A 486 -24.45 -21.05 -50.82
C THR A 486 -23.49 -20.30 -51.74
N ASP A 487 -22.80 -21.05 -52.63
CA ASP A 487 -22.11 -20.42 -53.75
C ASP A 487 -23.19 -19.98 -54.76
N MET A 488 -23.40 -18.67 -54.82
CA MET A 488 -24.42 -18.07 -55.70
C MET A 488 -24.16 -18.35 -57.18
N ALA A 489 -22.87 -18.43 -57.61
CA ALA A 489 -22.52 -18.68 -58.98
C ALA A 489 -22.86 -20.12 -59.38
N GLU A 490 -22.50 -21.11 -58.56
CA GLU A 490 -22.79 -22.51 -58.76
C GLU A 490 -24.32 -22.76 -58.72
N GLU A 491 -25.05 -22.20 -57.75
CA GLU A 491 -26.48 -22.40 -57.62
C GLU A 491 -27.26 -21.70 -58.73
N MET A 492 -26.81 -20.57 -59.28
CA MET A 492 -27.38 -19.94 -60.50
C MET A 492 -27.23 -20.84 -61.73
N VAL A 493 -26.09 -21.52 -61.88
CA VAL A 493 -25.88 -22.50 -62.95
C VAL A 493 -26.86 -23.69 -62.78
N ASN A 494 -26.99 -24.20 -61.55
CA ASN A 494 -27.94 -25.27 -61.22
C ASN A 494 -29.38 -24.83 -61.46
N TYR A 495 -29.79 -23.63 -61.11
CA TYR A 495 -31.10 -23.07 -61.40
C TYR A 495 -31.36 -22.98 -62.91
N SER A 496 -30.44 -22.39 -63.67
CA SER A 496 -30.52 -22.26 -65.12
C SER A 496 -30.63 -23.63 -65.82
N LYS A 497 -29.81 -24.60 -65.40
CA LYS A 497 -29.87 -25.98 -65.87
C LYS A 497 -31.24 -26.62 -65.62
N ASN A 498 -31.76 -26.48 -64.37
CA ASN A 498 -33.06 -27.05 -63.99
C ASN A 498 -34.20 -26.35 -64.71
N ASN A 499 -34.11 -25.06 -64.99
CA ASN A 499 -35.09 -24.31 -65.79
C ASN A 499 -35.14 -24.81 -67.23
N ILE A 500 -33.98 -24.99 -67.89
CA ILE A 500 -33.90 -25.54 -69.22
C ILE A 500 -34.45 -26.97 -69.25
N LEU A 501 -34.06 -27.81 -68.27
CA LEU A 501 -34.58 -29.18 -68.16
C LEU A 501 -36.11 -29.25 -67.92
N ALA A 502 -36.66 -28.32 -67.16
CA ALA A 502 -38.11 -28.21 -66.92
C ALA A 502 -38.87 -27.87 -68.23
N GLN A 503 -38.34 -26.89 -69.01
CA GLN A 503 -38.90 -26.52 -70.31
C GLN A 503 -38.79 -27.70 -71.33
N ALA A 504 -37.65 -28.40 -71.35
CA ALA A 504 -37.47 -29.58 -72.18
C ALA A 504 -38.38 -30.71 -71.75
N GLY A 505 -38.56 -30.95 -70.45
CA GLY A 505 -39.47 -31.95 -69.88
C GLY A 505 -40.95 -31.67 -70.23
N GLN A 506 -41.37 -30.41 -70.19
CA GLN A 506 -42.70 -30.01 -70.64
C GLN A 506 -42.91 -30.30 -72.14
N SER A 507 -41.91 -30.00 -72.96
CA SER A 507 -41.99 -30.28 -74.41
C SER A 507 -42.03 -31.78 -74.70
N MET A 508 -41.21 -32.59 -73.98
CA MET A 508 -41.20 -34.04 -74.08
C MET A 508 -42.54 -34.67 -73.61
N LEU A 509 -43.17 -34.14 -72.57
CA LEU A 509 -44.44 -34.54 -72.05
C LEU A 509 -45.56 -34.28 -73.11
N ALA A 510 -45.53 -33.09 -73.76
CA ALA A 510 -46.41 -32.74 -74.84
C ALA A 510 -46.27 -33.69 -76.04
N GLN A 511 -45.00 -33.99 -76.40
CA GLN A 511 -44.70 -34.92 -77.49
C GLN A 511 -45.11 -36.37 -77.19
N ALA A 512 -44.95 -36.84 -75.95
CA ALA A 512 -45.37 -38.16 -75.50
C ALA A 512 -46.89 -38.29 -75.50
N ASN A 513 -47.61 -37.20 -75.18
CA ASN A 513 -49.05 -37.18 -75.29
C ASN A 513 -49.59 -37.14 -76.77
N GLN A 514 -48.91 -36.39 -77.65
CA GLN A 514 -49.22 -36.34 -79.06
C GLN A 514 -48.97 -37.70 -79.77
N SER A 515 -47.91 -38.42 -79.40
CA SER A 515 -47.66 -39.74 -80.01
C SER A 515 -48.74 -40.77 -79.74
N THR A 516 -49.38 -40.74 -78.57
CA THR A 516 -50.50 -41.61 -78.23
C THR A 516 -51.81 -41.16 -78.93
N GLN A 517 -52.02 -39.87 -79.12
CA GLN A 517 -53.12 -39.33 -79.86
C GLN A 517 -53.05 -39.67 -81.35
N GLY A 518 -51.82 -39.61 -81.94
CA GLY A 518 -51.58 -40.01 -83.31
C GLY A 518 -51.86 -41.48 -83.54
N VAL A 519 -51.52 -42.36 -82.59
CA VAL A 519 -51.85 -43.79 -82.67
C VAL A 519 -53.35 -44.02 -82.52
N LEU A 520 -54.09 -43.22 -81.66
CA LEU A 520 -55.55 -43.32 -81.50
C LEU A 520 -56.29 -42.88 -82.79
N SER A 521 -55.75 -41.81 -83.46
CA SER A 521 -56.31 -41.33 -84.72
C SER A 521 -56.08 -42.31 -85.95
N LEU A 522 -55.10 -43.18 -85.84
CA LEU A 522 -54.88 -44.23 -86.82
C LEU A 522 -55.70 -45.50 -86.59
N LEU A 523 -56.32 -45.62 -85.40
CA LEU A 523 -57.17 -46.72 -84.99
C LEU A 523 -58.68 -46.37 -85.08
N GLN A 524 -59.07 -45.10 -85.32
CA GLN A 524 -60.37 -44.66 -85.69
C GLN A 524 -60.55 -44.58 -87.24
#